data_9d45c60650571c4cf16ae3b0485e7019
#
_entry.id   9d45c60650571c4cf16ae3b0485e7019
#
_cell.length_a   1.000
_cell.length_b   1.000
_cell.length_c   1.000
_cell.angle_alpha   90.00
_cell.angle_beta   90.00
_cell.angle_gamma   90.00
#
_symmetry.space_group_name_H-M   'P 1'
#
loop_
_entity.id
_entity.type
_entity.pdbx_description
1 polymer ?
#
loop_
_entity_poly.entity_id
_entity_poly.type
_entity_poly.pdbx_seq_one_letter_code
_entity_poly.pdbx_strand_id
1 'polypeptide(L)'
;FYLGALRAMVEMAMALGKEKDARRYADLADKGQAYCDAKLWNGEYYYQRVQWKNLKASRQLQKLVSGTGQIHSAGGYSAEALQILKKEVPKYQYGTCCISDGVMGQWLASQLGLPDALNRTRTRRHLRAIFKHNFRRTLRGHANPQRPGYALNDEPGLLLCSWPRGGKPSLPFVYSDEVWTGIEYQVASHMIREGLGDERLSIVRAVRACYAGEVRNPWNEYECGNYCARAM
;
A
#
# COMPACT_ATOMS: atom_id res chain seq x y z
N PHE A 1 6.07 -6.04 5.02
CA PHE A 1 6.20 -7.52 5.01
C PHE A 1 7.49 -8.01 5.65
N TYR A 2 8.69 -7.53 5.21
CA TYR A 2 9.98 -8.06 5.65
C TYR A 2 10.12 -8.15 7.18
N LEU A 3 9.77 -7.09 7.92
CA LEU A 3 9.86 -7.09 9.38
C LEU A 3 8.90 -8.09 10.04
N GLY A 4 7.66 -8.19 9.51
CA GLY A 4 6.72 -9.21 9.98
C GLY A 4 7.23 -10.64 9.74
N ALA A 5 7.82 -10.89 8.57
CA ALA A 5 8.46 -12.17 8.26
C ALA A 5 9.62 -12.48 9.20
N LEU A 6 10.45 -11.50 9.55
CA LEU A 6 11.53 -11.69 10.52
C LEU A 6 10.99 -12.07 11.91
N ARG A 7 9.90 -11.45 12.38
CA ARG A 7 9.24 -11.84 13.64
C ARG A 7 8.75 -13.29 13.58
N ALA A 8 8.12 -13.70 12.47
CA ALA A 8 7.72 -15.10 12.29
C ALA A 8 8.92 -16.06 12.26
N MET A 9 10.01 -15.68 11.59
CA MET A 9 11.24 -16.48 11.55
C MET A 9 11.88 -16.67 12.94
N VAL A 10 11.76 -15.71 13.85
CA VAL A 10 12.20 -15.88 15.23
C VAL A 10 11.45 -17.04 15.89
N GLU A 11 10.12 -17.02 15.85
CA GLU A 11 9.28 -18.06 16.45
C GLU A 11 9.55 -19.45 15.83
N MET A 12 9.65 -19.50 14.50
CA MET A 12 9.96 -20.75 13.80
C MET A 12 11.33 -21.29 14.17
N ALA A 13 12.35 -20.44 14.27
CA ALA A 13 13.69 -20.84 14.65
C ALA A 13 13.75 -21.35 16.10
N MET A 14 13.03 -20.68 17.02
CA MET A 14 12.91 -21.14 18.41
C MET A 14 12.22 -22.50 18.49
N ALA A 15 11.12 -22.70 17.78
CA ALA A 15 10.41 -23.99 17.75
C ALA A 15 11.28 -25.15 17.21
N LEU A 16 12.25 -24.82 16.33
CA LEU A 16 13.20 -25.80 15.77
C LEU A 16 14.51 -25.94 16.58
N GLY A 17 14.63 -25.29 17.74
CA GLY A 17 15.83 -25.30 18.55
C GLY A 17 17.03 -24.55 17.93
N LYS A 18 16.79 -23.71 16.94
CA LYS A 18 17.83 -22.95 16.22
C LYS A 18 18.04 -21.57 16.84
N GLU A 19 18.43 -21.50 18.08
CA GLU A 19 18.56 -20.26 18.85
C GLU A 19 19.48 -19.21 18.21
N LYS A 20 20.57 -19.62 17.55
CA LYS A 20 21.47 -18.71 16.86
C LYS A 20 20.76 -17.96 15.73
N ASP A 21 19.95 -18.66 14.96
CA ASP A 21 19.14 -18.08 13.88
C ASP A 21 18.05 -17.17 14.46
N ALA A 22 17.38 -17.60 15.54
CA ALA A 22 16.37 -16.78 16.21
C ALA A 22 16.95 -15.43 16.66
N ARG A 23 18.12 -15.44 17.33
CA ARG A 23 18.81 -14.19 17.73
C ARG A 23 19.15 -13.31 16.52
N ARG A 24 19.67 -13.91 15.44
CA ARG A 24 19.98 -13.17 14.22
C ARG A 24 18.74 -12.50 13.60
N TYR A 25 17.61 -13.21 13.53
CA TYR A 25 16.37 -12.65 12.97
C TYR A 25 15.77 -11.58 13.86
N ALA A 26 15.83 -11.75 15.19
CA ALA A 26 15.41 -10.72 16.14
C ALA A 26 16.21 -9.43 15.98
N ASP A 27 17.53 -9.52 15.92
CA ASP A 27 18.43 -8.38 15.72
C ASP A 27 18.16 -7.64 14.39
N LEU A 28 17.90 -8.38 13.32
CA LEU A 28 17.51 -7.80 12.04
C LEU A 28 16.15 -7.10 12.09
N ALA A 29 15.17 -7.68 12.79
CA ALA A 29 13.85 -7.09 12.97
C ALA A 29 13.94 -5.77 13.76
N ASP A 30 14.70 -5.74 14.85
CA ASP A 30 14.87 -4.57 15.70
C ASP A 30 15.60 -3.43 14.97
N LYS A 31 16.66 -3.76 14.23
CA LYS A 31 17.36 -2.78 13.37
C LYS A 31 16.45 -2.22 12.29
N GLY A 32 15.65 -3.08 11.67
CA GLY A 32 14.69 -2.67 10.66
C GLY A 32 13.59 -1.76 11.21
N GLN A 33 13.03 -2.08 12.39
CA GLN A 33 12.07 -1.25 13.07
C GLN A 33 12.66 0.13 13.42
N ALA A 34 13.85 0.16 14.00
CA ALA A 34 14.55 1.40 14.32
C ALA A 34 14.80 2.26 13.07
N TYR A 35 15.17 1.62 11.96
CA TYR A 35 15.32 2.33 10.67
C TYR A 35 13.98 2.92 10.18
N CYS A 36 12.89 2.16 10.21
CA CYS A 36 11.58 2.66 9.82
C CYS A 36 11.18 3.87 10.66
N ASP A 37 11.39 3.79 11.96
CA ASP A 37 11.06 4.87 12.89
C ASP A 37 11.92 6.12 12.69
N ALA A 38 13.19 5.96 12.38
CA ALA A 38 14.11 7.08 12.20
C ALA A 38 14.06 7.70 10.79
N LYS A 39 13.77 6.91 9.76
CA LYS A 39 13.97 7.31 8.36
C LYS A 39 12.71 7.30 7.51
N LEU A 40 11.67 6.59 7.92
CA LEU A 40 10.43 6.43 7.13
C LEU A 40 9.19 6.98 7.85
N TRP A 41 9.36 7.68 8.97
CA TRP A 41 8.30 8.31 9.74
C TRP A 41 8.32 9.83 9.57
N ASN A 42 7.21 10.42 9.14
CA ASN A 42 7.12 11.86 8.90
C ASN A 42 6.41 12.66 10.02
N GLY A 43 6.14 12.00 11.17
CA GLY A 43 5.41 12.58 12.29
C GLY A 43 3.92 12.21 12.32
N GLU A 44 3.34 11.73 11.21
CA GLU A 44 1.92 11.37 11.11
C GLU A 44 1.74 9.96 10.54
N TYR A 45 2.49 9.60 9.51
CA TYR A 45 2.42 8.28 8.86
C TYR A 45 3.79 7.83 8.36
N TYR A 46 3.92 6.50 8.13
CA TYR A 46 5.06 5.94 7.43
C TYR A 46 4.93 6.20 5.92
N TYR A 47 6.06 6.50 5.28
CA TYR A 47 6.16 6.77 3.85
C TYR A 47 7.30 5.99 3.23
N GLN A 48 7.33 5.91 1.91
CA GLN A 48 8.40 5.24 1.16
C GLN A 48 9.45 6.24 0.71
N ARG A 49 10.72 5.85 0.84
CA ARG A 49 11.83 6.58 0.24
C ARG A 49 12.20 5.91 -1.08
N VAL A 50 12.14 6.67 -2.13
CA VAL A 50 12.53 6.18 -3.45
C VAL A 50 14.04 6.29 -3.59
N GLN A 51 14.70 5.16 -3.77
CA GLN A 51 16.12 5.07 -4.06
C GLN A 51 16.29 4.81 -5.55
N TRP A 52 16.81 5.76 -6.27
CA TRP A 52 16.97 5.68 -7.72
C TRP A 52 18.38 6.07 -8.20
N LYS A 53 19.18 6.73 -7.32
CA LYS A 53 20.58 7.08 -7.64
C LYS A 53 21.50 5.91 -7.34
N ASN A 54 22.47 5.68 -8.22
CA ASN A 54 23.51 4.66 -8.06
C ASN A 54 22.98 3.22 -7.96
N LEU A 55 21.82 2.93 -8.56
CA LEU A 55 21.32 1.57 -8.65
C LEU A 55 22.22 0.77 -9.60
N LYS A 56 22.84 -0.29 -9.07
CA LYS A 56 23.57 -1.28 -9.88
C LYS A 56 22.54 -2.27 -10.44
N ALA A 57 21.98 -1.98 -11.60
CA ALA A 57 21.19 -2.96 -12.32
C ALA A 57 22.08 -4.13 -12.77
N SER A 58 21.61 -5.36 -12.63
CA SER A 58 22.32 -6.51 -13.18
C SER A 58 22.49 -6.34 -14.69
N ARG A 59 23.58 -6.88 -15.26
CA ARG A 59 23.81 -6.85 -16.71
C ARG A 59 22.66 -7.43 -17.51
N GLN A 60 21.92 -8.40 -16.95
CA GLN A 60 20.73 -8.99 -17.56
C GLN A 60 19.58 -7.99 -17.60
N LEU A 61 19.35 -7.22 -16.53
CA LEU A 61 18.32 -6.18 -16.50
C LEU A 61 18.66 -5.02 -17.45
N GLN A 62 19.94 -4.66 -17.55
CA GLN A 62 20.40 -3.66 -18.51
C GLN A 62 20.20 -4.10 -19.96
N LYS A 63 20.42 -5.39 -20.28
CA LYS A 63 20.12 -5.96 -21.60
C LYS A 63 18.64 -6.01 -21.92
N LEU A 64 17.78 -6.30 -20.92
CA LEU A 64 16.32 -6.28 -21.05
C LEU A 64 15.78 -4.88 -21.28
N VAL A 65 16.38 -3.86 -20.68
CA VAL A 65 15.96 -2.45 -20.80
C VAL A 65 16.52 -1.82 -22.07
N SER A 66 17.69 -2.25 -22.55
CA SER A 66 18.33 -1.76 -23.79
C SER A 66 17.92 -2.51 -25.07
N GLY A 67 17.38 -3.74 -24.93
CA GLY A 67 16.78 -4.47 -26.05
C GLY A 67 15.31 -4.16 -26.14
N THR A 68 14.86 -3.45 -27.19
CA THR A 68 13.46 -3.24 -27.61
C THR A 68 12.41 -3.59 -26.53
N GLY A 69 12.61 -3.07 -25.34
CA GLY A 69 11.87 -3.46 -24.16
C GLY A 69 10.45 -2.94 -24.20
N GLN A 70 9.57 -3.69 -24.80
CA GLN A 70 8.18 -3.68 -24.43
C GLN A 70 8.12 -4.21 -22.98
N ILE A 71 8.23 -3.31 -22.02
CA ILE A 71 7.59 -3.56 -20.74
C ILE A 71 6.13 -3.76 -21.11
N HIS A 72 5.58 -4.93 -20.82
CA HIS A 72 4.20 -5.31 -21.08
C HIS A 72 3.21 -4.47 -20.26
N SER A 73 3.18 -3.20 -20.49
CA SER A 73 2.03 -2.34 -20.32
C SER A 73 1.59 -1.98 -21.73
N ALA A 74 0.40 -2.40 -22.08
CA ALA A 74 -0.17 -2.23 -23.41
C ALA A 74 0.02 -0.79 -23.93
N GLY A 75 0.78 -0.64 -25.01
CA GLY A 75 1.04 0.63 -25.66
C GLY A 75 2.28 1.34 -25.11
N GLY A 76 3.24 1.61 -25.96
CA GLY A 76 4.41 2.42 -25.64
C GLY A 76 4.00 3.82 -25.16
N TYR A 77 4.86 4.44 -24.37
CA TYR A 77 4.64 5.80 -23.88
C TYR A 77 4.57 6.78 -25.06
N SER A 78 3.63 7.73 -25.00
CA SER A 78 3.62 8.85 -25.94
C SER A 78 4.89 9.69 -25.82
N ALA A 79 5.20 10.48 -26.85
CA ALA A 79 6.36 11.36 -26.82
C ALA A 79 6.32 12.34 -25.63
N GLU A 80 5.13 12.84 -25.29
CA GLU A 80 4.88 13.72 -24.14
C GLU A 80 5.16 13.00 -22.83
N ALA A 81 4.68 11.77 -22.67
CA ALA A 81 4.93 10.96 -21.49
C ALA A 81 6.43 10.68 -21.32
N LEU A 82 7.16 10.42 -22.41
CA LEU A 82 8.62 10.26 -22.38
C LEU A 82 9.34 11.55 -21.99
N GLN A 83 8.86 12.72 -22.38
CA GLN A 83 9.43 14.00 -21.95
C GLN A 83 9.18 14.26 -20.46
N ILE A 84 7.98 13.96 -19.96
CA ILE A 84 7.68 14.00 -18.52
C ILE A 84 8.59 13.04 -17.78
N LEU A 85 8.75 11.82 -18.30
CA LEU A 85 9.66 10.81 -17.74
C LEU A 85 11.11 11.26 -17.66
N LYS A 86 11.58 12.11 -18.52
CA LYS A 86 12.92 12.68 -18.46
C LYS A 86 13.07 13.81 -17.43
N LYS A 87 12.01 14.59 -17.21
CA LYS A 87 12.03 15.74 -16.29
C LYS A 87 11.77 15.35 -14.84
N GLU A 88 10.88 14.40 -14.62
CA GLU A 88 10.42 14.00 -13.31
C GLU A 88 10.94 12.61 -12.95
N VAL A 89 11.88 12.54 -12.08
CA VAL A 89 12.37 11.27 -11.54
C VAL A 89 12.23 11.30 -10.02
N PRO A 90 11.92 10.18 -9.42
CA PRO A 90 11.46 8.90 -10.00
C PRO A 90 9.95 8.89 -10.28
N LYS A 91 9.52 8.03 -11.20
CA LYS A 91 8.12 7.85 -11.60
C LYS A 91 7.62 6.47 -11.25
N TYR A 92 6.31 6.25 -11.38
CA TYR A 92 5.65 5.00 -11.00
C TYR A 92 6.02 4.56 -9.59
N GLN A 93 6.04 5.52 -8.68
CA GLN A 93 6.37 5.31 -7.29
C GLN A 93 5.28 5.90 -6.41
N TYR A 94 5.16 5.36 -5.21
CA TYR A 94 4.32 5.93 -4.17
C TYR A 94 5.04 7.08 -3.45
N GLY A 95 6.33 6.92 -3.17
CA GLY A 95 7.15 7.95 -2.54
C GLY A 95 6.61 8.40 -1.20
N THR A 96 6.39 9.73 -1.07
CA THR A 96 5.97 10.36 0.19
C THR A 96 4.47 10.26 0.50
N CYS A 97 3.72 9.44 -0.25
CA CYS A 97 2.29 9.29 -0.02
C CYS A 97 1.96 8.64 1.34
N CYS A 98 0.72 8.84 1.78
CA CYS A 98 0.08 8.03 2.80
C CYS A 98 -0.54 6.81 2.10
N ILE A 99 0.06 5.64 2.24
CA ILE A 99 -0.38 4.42 1.55
C ILE A 99 -1.21 3.52 2.46
N SER A 100 -2.35 3.06 1.98
CA SER A 100 -3.32 2.31 2.79
C SER A 100 -2.81 0.94 3.23
N ASP A 101 -2.04 0.25 2.39
CA ASP A 101 -1.42 -1.03 2.72
C ASP A 101 0.01 -0.92 3.30
N GLY A 102 0.43 0.29 3.68
CA GLY A 102 1.81 0.60 4.09
C GLY A 102 2.30 -0.14 5.32
N VAL A 103 1.41 -0.60 6.18
CA VAL A 103 1.73 -1.32 7.43
C VAL A 103 1.18 -2.74 7.45
N MET A 104 0.97 -3.34 6.29
CA MET A 104 0.39 -4.68 6.16
C MET A 104 1.21 -5.76 6.90
N GLY A 105 2.53 -5.67 6.93
CA GLY A 105 3.38 -6.59 7.69
C GLY A 105 3.13 -6.54 9.21
N GLN A 106 2.84 -5.36 9.75
CA GLN A 106 2.42 -5.21 11.15
C GLN A 106 1.02 -5.80 11.38
N TRP A 107 0.09 -5.60 10.45
CA TRP A 107 -1.23 -6.21 10.52
C TRP A 107 -1.13 -7.74 10.58
N LEU A 108 -0.38 -8.36 9.68
CA LEU A 108 -0.17 -9.82 9.67
C LEU A 108 0.47 -10.30 10.97
N ALA A 109 1.52 -9.64 11.45
CA ALA A 109 2.16 -9.99 12.71
C ALA A 109 1.15 -9.97 13.87
N SER A 110 0.33 -8.93 13.94
CA SER A 110 -0.69 -8.80 14.98
C SER A 110 -1.79 -9.86 14.91
N GLN A 111 -2.21 -10.29 13.70
CA GLN A 111 -3.20 -11.36 13.52
C GLN A 111 -2.66 -12.71 14.00
N LEU A 112 -1.38 -12.95 13.82
CA LEU A 112 -0.70 -14.19 14.21
C LEU A 112 -0.23 -14.19 15.67
N GLY A 113 -0.48 -13.12 16.43
CA GLY A 113 -0.01 -13.00 17.82
C GLY A 113 1.51 -12.84 17.95
N LEU A 114 2.19 -12.47 16.86
CA LEU A 114 3.64 -12.22 16.87
C LEU A 114 3.96 -10.87 17.53
N PRO A 115 5.20 -10.69 18.00
CA PRO A 115 5.69 -9.39 18.47
C PRO A 115 5.55 -8.31 17.40
N ASP A 116 5.36 -7.07 17.83
CA ASP A 116 5.21 -5.93 16.92
C ASP A 116 6.39 -5.80 15.96
N ALA A 117 6.07 -5.70 14.66
CA ALA A 117 7.05 -5.46 13.61
C ALA A 117 7.39 -3.97 13.44
N LEU A 118 6.47 -3.09 13.86
CA LEU A 118 6.61 -1.64 13.85
C LEU A 118 6.19 -1.06 15.21
N ASN A 119 6.56 0.18 15.48
CA ASN A 119 6.13 0.88 16.68
C ASN A 119 4.59 1.01 16.72
N ARG A 120 3.96 0.44 17.72
CA ARG A 120 2.49 0.34 17.82
C ARG A 120 1.82 1.72 17.89
N THR A 121 2.38 2.66 18.62
CA THR A 121 1.83 4.03 18.72
C THR A 121 1.85 4.71 17.36
N ARG A 122 2.94 4.56 16.60
CA ARG A 122 3.06 5.10 15.26
C ARG A 122 2.16 4.37 14.27
N THR A 123 2.02 3.06 14.39
CA THR A 123 1.06 2.27 13.60
C THR A 123 -0.37 2.80 13.78
N ARG A 124 -0.80 3.02 15.02
CA ARG A 124 -2.13 3.61 15.30
C ARG A 124 -2.30 5.00 14.69
N ARG A 125 -1.26 5.84 14.75
CA ARG A 125 -1.29 7.16 14.10
C ARG A 125 -1.35 7.04 12.58
N HIS A 126 -0.59 6.12 12.00
CA HIS A 126 -0.61 5.85 10.57
C HIS A 126 -2.00 5.38 10.10
N LEU A 127 -2.66 4.47 10.83
CA LEU A 127 -4.01 4.03 10.52
C LEU A 127 -5.02 5.18 10.56
N ARG A 128 -4.94 6.08 11.54
CA ARG A 128 -5.77 7.29 11.56
C ARG A 128 -5.46 8.22 10.38
N ALA A 129 -4.19 8.34 10.01
CA ALA A 129 -3.80 9.13 8.83
C ALA A 129 -4.35 8.52 7.53
N ILE A 130 -4.34 7.19 7.39
CA ILE A 130 -4.98 6.50 6.27
C ILE A 130 -6.46 6.89 6.19
N PHE A 131 -7.21 6.77 7.28
CA PHE A 131 -8.62 7.15 7.27
C PHE A 131 -8.81 8.63 6.91
N LYS A 132 -8.07 9.50 7.57
CA LYS A 132 -8.15 10.96 7.37
C LYS A 132 -7.87 11.38 5.93
N HIS A 133 -6.86 10.77 5.30
CA HIS A 133 -6.33 11.24 4.02
C HIS A 133 -6.82 10.43 2.81
N ASN A 134 -7.13 9.15 3.00
CA ASN A 134 -7.47 8.25 1.90
C ASN A 134 -8.97 7.92 1.83
N PHE A 135 -9.71 7.96 2.97
CA PHE A 135 -11.13 7.69 2.94
C PHE A 135 -11.90 8.84 2.26
N ARG A 136 -12.74 8.49 1.30
CA ARG A 136 -13.64 9.39 0.61
C ARG A 136 -15.08 9.00 0.91
N ARG A 137 -15.90 9.98 1.31
CA ARG A 137 -17.35 9.78 1.48
C ARG A 137 -18.06 9.66 0.13
N THR A 138 -17.46 10.19 -0.90
CA THR A 138 -17.88 10.11 -2.31
C THR A 138 -16.65 10.22 -3.18
N LEU A 139 -16.61 9.47 -4.27
CA LEU A 139 -15.57 9.55 -5.28
C LEU A 139 -15.92 10.57 -6.39
N ARG A 140 -17.05 11.28 -6.26
CA ARG A 140 -17.39 12.39 -7.15
C ARG A 140 -16.28 13.44 -7.11
N GLY A 141 -15.74 13.76 -8.27
CA GLY A 141 -14.60 14.68 -8.35
C GLY A 141 -13.23 14.06 -8.09
N HIS A 142 -13.16 12.75 -7.77
CA HIS A 142 -11.91 12.02 -7.78
C HIS A 142 -11.55 11.61 -9.20
N ALA A 143 -10.30 11.80 -9.59
CA ALA A 143 -9.79 11.42 -10.91
C ALA A 143 -8.77 10.28 -10.81
N ASN A 144 -9.03 9.22 -11.55
CA ASN A 144 -8.06 8.15 -11.81
C ASN A 144 -7.81 8.08 -13.32
N PRO A 145 -6.90 8.89 -13.88
CA PRO A 145 -6.70 8.99 -15.32
C PRO A 145 -6.08 7.73 -15.94
N GLN A 146 -5.40 6.92 -15.15
CA GLN A 146 -4.76 5.71 -15.65
C GLN A 146 -5.73 4.54 -15.74
N ARG A 147 -6.62 4.39 -14.78
CA ARG A 147 -7.59 3.29 -14.71
C ARG A 147 -8.91 3.77 -14.10
N PRO A 148 -9.68 4.58 -14.84
CA PRO A 148 -10.81 5.33 -14.29
C PRO A 148 -11.90 4.43 -13.67
N GLY A 149 -12.06 3.22 -14.16
CA GLY A 149 -13.06 2.29 -13.67
C GLY A 149 -12.88 1.81 -12.21
N TYR A 150 -11.75 2.05 -11.58
CA TYR A 150 -11.45 1.51 -10.24
C TYR A 150 -11.76 2.44 -9.08
N ALA A 151 -12.29 3.61 -9.33
CA ALA A 151 -12.76 4.56 -8.32
C ALA A 151 -13.66 5.59 -8.99
N LEU A 152 -14.97 5.41 -8.96
CA LEU A 152 -15.94 6.20 -9.71
C LEU A 152 -17.13 6.66 -8.86
N ASN A 153 -17.83 7.64 -9.40
CA ASN A 153 -19.18 8.07 -9.04
C ASN A 153 -19.35 8.51 -7.58
N ASP A 154 -20.53 8.33 -7.06
CA ASP A 154 -20.92 8.75 -5.70
C ASP A 154 -20.54 7.76 -4.61
N GLU A 155 -19.90 6.67 -4.98
CA GLU A 155 -19.52 5.64 -4.02
C GLU A 155 -18.49 6.19 -3.01
N PRO A 156 -18.61 5.80 -1.74
CA PRO A 156 -17.56 6.01 -0.77
C PRO A 156 -16.47 4.97 -0.98
N GLY A 157 -15.23 5.28 -0.60
CA GLY A 157 -14.15 4.33 -0.70
C GLY A 157 -12.85 4.78 -0.06
N LEU A 158 -11.99 3.80 0.22
CA LEU A 158 -10.65 4.05 0.72
C LEU A 158 -9.64 3.98 -0.43
N LEU A 159 -9.14 5.12 -0.84
CA LEU A 159 -8.08 5.18 -1.87
C LEU A 159 -6.85 4.41 -1.43
N LEU A 160 -6.15 3.81 -2.39
CA LEU A 160 -4.90 3.11 -2.10
C LEU A 160 -3.86 4.06 -1.54
N CYS A 161 -3.74 5.27 -2.09
CA CYS A 161 -2.90 6.29 -1.47
C CYS A 161 -3.32 7.73 -1.80
N SER A 162 -2.77 8.66 -1.04
CA SER A 162 -2.88 10.09 -1.27
C SER A 162 -1.57 10.80 -0.90
N TRP A 163 -1.40 12.05 -1.35
CA TRP A 163 -0.23 12.88 -1.05
C TRP A 163 -0.65 14.13 -0.27
N PRO A 164 -1.01 14.00 1.01
CA PRO A 164 -1.55 15.12 1.78
C PRO A 164 -0.52 16.24 2.04
N ARG A 165 0.76 15.94 1.86
CA ARG A 165 1.86 16.91 1.98
C ARG A 165 2.43 17.33 0.63
N GLY A 166 1.72 17.04 -0.46
CA GLY A 166 2.20 17.28 -1.81
C GLY A 166 3.20 16.24 -2.28
N GLY A 167 3.76 16.47 -3.48
CA GLY A 167 4.75 15.57 -4.08
C GLY A 167 4.15 14.38 -4.82
N LYS A 168 2.86 14.45 -5.21
CA LYS A 168 2.28 13.46 -6.13
C LYS A 168 3.03 13.55 -7.45
N PRO A 169 3.64 12.45 -7.95
CA PRO A 169 4.25 12.44 -9.28
C PRO A 169 3.20 12.68 -10.36
N SER A 170 3.58 13.28 -11.50
CA SER A 170 2.68 13.40 -12.66
C SER A 170 2.23 12.05 -13.19
N LEU A 171 3.11 11.05 -13.07
CA LEU A 171 2.81 9.66 -13.34
C LEU A 171 3.07 8.84 -12.07
N PRO A 172 2.11 8.79 -11.14
CA PRO A 172 2.23 7.97 -9.94
C PRO A 172 2.16 6.47 -10.29
N PHE A 173 2.40 5.62 -9.30
CA PHE A 173 2.19 4.20 -9.49
C PHE A 173 0.73 3.95 -9.91
N VAL A 174 0.52 3.06 -10.87
CA VAL A 174 -0.76 2.89 -11.57
C VAL A 174 -1.97 2.67 -10.66
N TYR A 175 -1.76 2.04 -9.52
CA TYR A 175 -2.82 1.71 -8.55
C TYR A 175 -3.13 2.83 -7.55
N SER A 176 -2.38 3.91 -7.57
CA SER A 176 -2.41 4.96 -6.55
C SER A 176 -3.79 5.55 -6.29
N ASP A 177 -4.52 5.78 -7.37
CA ASP A 177 -5.81 6.48 -7.34
C ASP A 177 -7.00 5.50 -7.32
N GLU A 178 -6.76 4.24 -7.00
CA GLU A 178 -7.77 3.18 -6.98
C GLU A 178 -8.35 2.91 -5.60
N VAL A 179 -9.49 2.23 -5.57
CA VAL A 179 -10.11 1.66 -4.37
C VAL A 179 -10.11 0.14 -4.52
N TRP A 180 -9.52 -0.54 -3.56
CA TRP A 180 -9.42 -2.00 -3.56
C TRP A 180 -10.12 -2.59 -2.35
N THR A 181 -11.17 -3.35 -2.57
CA THR A 181 -12.00 -3.95 -1.52
C THR A 181 -11.19 -4.76 -0.51
N GLY A 182 -10.22 -5.54 -0.97
CA GLY A 182 -9.35 -6.31 -0.08
C GLY A 182 -8.51 -5.43 0.86
N ILE A 183 -8.01 -4.29 0.36
CA ILE A 183 -7.27 -3.34 1.18
C ILE A 183 -8.19 -2.59 2.15
N GLU A 184 -9.41 -2.25 1.74
CA GLU A 184 -10.42 -1.65 2.63
C GLU A 184 -10.70 -2.54 3.84
N TYR A 185 -10.95 -3.83 3.62
CA TYR A 185 -11.17 -4.80 4.71
C TYR A 185 -9.91 -5.03 5.54
N GLN A 186 -8.74 -5.07 4.92
CA GLN A 186 -7.47 -5.21 5.62
C GLN A 186 -7.24 -4.03 6.58
N VAL A 187 -7.42 -2.79 6.10
CA VAL A 187 -7.27 -1.59 6.94
C VAL A 187 -8.31 -1.57 8.06
N ALA A 188 -9.58 -1.87 7.75
CA ALA A 188 -10.63 -1.91 8.75
C ALA A 188 -10.34 -2.96 9.84
N SER A 189 -9.89 -4.16 9.46
CA SER A 189 -9.53 -5.22 10.41
C SER A 189 -8.32 -4.84 11.27
N HIS A 190 -7.34 -4.16 10.70
CA HIS A 190 -6.20 -3.64 11.46
C HIS A 190 -6.63 -2.58 12.48
N MET A 191 -7.53 -1.67 12.08
CA MET A 191 -8.12 -0.69 13.00
C MET A 191 -8.91 -1.36 14.12
N ILE A 192 -9.66 -2.43 13.84
CA ILE A 192 -10.37 -3.22 14.86
C ILE A 192 -9.37 -3.79 15.86
N ARG A 193 -8.31 -4.42 15.39
CA ARG A 193 -7.26 -5.00 16.21
C ARG A 193 -6.58 -3.97 17.11
N GLU A 194 -6.40 -2.76 16.61
CA GLU A 194 -5.80 -1.65 17.33
C GLU A 194 -6.80 -0.87 18.21
N GLY A 195 -8.07 -1.25 18.27
CA GLY A 195 -9.09 -0.58 19.07
C GLY A 195 -9.40 0.84 18.60
N LEU A 196 -9.23 1.11 17.30
CA LEU A 196 -9.57 2.41 16.71
C LEU A 196 -11.07 2.48 16.40
N GLY A 197 -11.71 3.52 16.88
CA GLY A 197 -13.16 3.81 16.99
C GLY A 197 -14.03 3.63 15.73
N ASP A 198 -14.78 4.67 15.37
CA ASP A 198 -15.83 4.60 14.34
C ASP A 198 -15.28 4.58 12.91
N GLU A 199 -14.00 4.93 12.72
CA GLU A 199 -13.35 4.95 11.41
C GLU A 199 -13.42 3.58 10.71
N ARG A 200 -13.18 2.50 11.47
CA ARG A 200 -13.29 1.12 10.97
C ARG A 200 -14.66 0.77 10.44
N LEU A 201 -15.70 1.20 11.16
CA LEU A 201 -17.08 0.95 10.76
C LEU A 201 -17.45 1.76 9.51
N SER A 202 -16.93 2.97 9.37
CA SER A 202 -17.14 3.79 8.18
C SER A 202 -16.59 3.10 6.92
N ILE A 203 -15.39 2.50 7.01
CA ILE A 203 -14.81 1.75 5.88
C ILE A 203 -15.68 0.53 5.56
N VAL A 204 -16.01 -0.30 6.56
CA VAL A 204 -16.83 -1.51 6.34
C VAL A 204 -18.20 -1.17 5.76
N ARG A 205 -18.87 -0.13 6.28
CA ARG A 205 -20.15 0.34 5.76
C ARG A 205 -20.04 0.81 4.32
N ALA A 206 -18.97 1.53 3.98
CA ALA A 206 -18.69 1.96 2.61
C ALA A 206 -18.59 0.78 1.65
N VAL A 207 -17.79 -0.23 1.99
CA VAL A 207 -17.67 -1.46 1.19
C VAL A 207 -19.04 -2.16 1.07
N ARG A 208 -19.73 -2.39 2.18
CA ARG A 208 -21.02 -3.08 2.16
C ARG A 208 -22.07 -2.35 1.35
N ALA A 209 -22.14 -1.04 1.43
CA ALA A 209 -23.07 -0.23 0.64
C ALA A 209 -22.86 -0.43 -0.87
N CYS A 210 -21.60 -0.56 -1.32
CA CYS A 210 -21.28 -0.80 -2.72
C CYS A 210 -21.72 -2.18 -3.22
N TYR A 211 -21.76 -3.19 -2.34
CA TYR A 211 -22.11 -4.58 -2.67
C TYR A 211 -23.44 -5.04 -2.08
N ALA A 212 -24.33 -4.13 -1.77
CA ALA A 212 -25.64 -4.45 -1.19
C ALA A 212 -26.67 -5.02 -2.20
N GLY A 213 -26.27 -5.25 -3.44
CA GLY A 213 -27.15 -5.78 -4.49
C GLY A 213 -28.01 -4.73 -5.17
N GLU A 214 -28.33 -3.62 -4.51
CA GLU A 214 -29.07 -2.49 -5.08
C GLU A 214 -28.20 -1.58 -5.96
N VAL A 215 -26.91 -1.48 -5.61
CA VAL A 215 -25.95 -0.63 -6.31
C VAL A 215 -25.09 -1.46 -7.27
N ARG A 216 -24.65 -2.63 -6.83
CA ARG A 216 -23.82 -3.55 -7.61
C ARG A 216 -24.29 -4.98 -7.43
N ASN A 217 -24.10 -5.80 -8.45
CA ASN A 217 -24.24 -7.23 -8.31
C ASN A 217 -23.13 -7.76 -7.36
N PRO A 218 -23.48 -8.38 -6.22
CA PRO A 218 -22.49 -8.88 -5.26
C PRO A 218 -21.56 -9.96 -5.84
N TRP A 219 -21.95 -10.62 -6.92
CA TRP A 219 -21.12 -11.61 -7.63
C TRP A 219 -19.97 -10.99 -8.42
N ASN A 220 -20.05 -9.71 -8.80
CA ASN A 220 -18.97 -9.01 -9.49
C ASN A 220 -17.75 -8.85 -8.60
N GLU A 221 -17.90 -8.80 -7.29
CA GLU A 221 -16.79 -8.80 -6.34
C GLU A 221 -15.92 -10.05 -6.51
N TYR A 222 -16.54 -11.18 -6.77
CA TYR A 222 -15.84 -12.44 -7.00
C TYR A 222 -15.15 -12.51 -8.36
N GLU A 223 -15.84 -12.12 -9.43
CA GLU A 223 -15.31 -12.15 -10.81
C GLU A 223 -14.10 -11.24 -10.97
N CYS A 224 -14.14 -10.09 -10.35
CA CYS A 224 -13.10 -9.08 -10.48
C CYS A 224 -11.97 -9.28 -9.47
N GLY A 225 -12.11 -10.22 -8.56
CA GLY A 225 -11.18 -10.40 -7.47
C GLY A 225 -10.99 -9.10 -6.71
N ASN A 226 -9.77 -8.74 -6.44
CA ASN A 226 -9.46 -7.51 -5.70
C ASN A 226 -9.40 -6.25 -6.57
N TYR A 227 -9.56 -6.39 -7.88
CA TYR A 227 -9.19 -5.32 -8.80
C TYR A 227 -10.35 -4.43 -9.19
N CYS A 228 -11.39 -5.06 -9.67
CA CYS A 228 -12.41 -4.36 -10.42
C CYS A 228 -13.65 -4.10 -9.60
N ALA A 229 -13.61 -4.46 -8.35
CA ALA A 229 -14.77 -4.46 -7.49
C ALA A 229 -15.54 -3.13 -7.46
N ARG A 230 -14.86 -2.04 -7.72
CA ARG A 230 -15.47 -0.70 -7.77
C ARG A 230 -15.77 -0.20 -9.18
N ALA A 231 -15.42 -0.97 -10.19
CA ALA A 231 -15.49 -0.54 -11.58
C ALA A 231 -16.76 -0.97 -12.29
N MET A 232 -17.40 -2.02 -11.83
CA MET A 232 -18.47 -2.68 -12.60
C MET A 232 -19.78 -2.76 -11.87
#